data_2644fb94306d34b5ae512c8164b80360
#
_entry.id   2644fb94306d34b5ae512c8164b80360
#
_cell.length_a   1.000
_cell.length_b   1.000
_cell.length_c   1.000
_cell.angle_alpha   90.00
_cell.angle_beta   90.00
_cell.angle_gamma   90.00
#
_symmetry.space_group_name_H-M   'P 1'
#
loop_
_entity.id
_entity.type
_entity.pdbx_description
1 polymer ?
#
loop_
_entity_poly.entity_id
_entity_poly.type
_entity_poly.pdbx_seq_one_letter_code
_entity_poly.pdbx_strand_id
1 'polypeptide(L)' 'MNNAKLYVIDYLLHGTAKSFIIRAEHMDNAQAWHWASCDAGVGRIGRFGLEKVKLVSKPMAERYGITEVHWRQSG' A
#
# COMPACT_ATOMS: atom_id res chain seq x y z
N MET A 1 -16.38 -14.32 -11.90
CA MET A 1 -15.15 -14.27 -12.69
C MET A 1 -14.16 -13.31 -12.06
N ASN A 2 -12.93 -13.71 -11.99
CA ASN A 2 -11.93 -12.93 -11.29
C ASN A 2 -11.19 -12.02 -12.26
N ASN A 3 -11.33 -10.72 -12.08
CA ASN A 3 -10.64 -9.73 -12.91
C ASN A 3 -9.41 -9.16 -12.23
N ALA A 4 -8.96 -9.80 -11.17
CA ALA A 4 -7.81 -9.28 -10.42
C ALA A 4 -6.55 -9.33 -11.25
N LYS A 5 -5.74 -8.31 -11.09
CA LYS A 5 -4.46 -8.17 -11.76
C LYS A 5 -3.36 -8.08 -10.71
N LEU A 6 -2.15 -8.34 -11.13
CA LEU A 6 -1.01 -8.21 -10.23
C LEU A 6 -0.39 -6.84 -10.41
N TYR A 7 -0.10 -6.20 -9.30
CA TYR A 7 0.55 -4.89 -9.28
C TYR A 7 1.79 -4.96 -8.43
N VAL A 8 2.86 -4.35 -8.92
CA VAL A 8 4.10 -4.23 -8.15
C VAL A 8 4.10 -2.83 -7.56
N ILE A 9 4.33 -2.76 -6.26
CA ILE A 9 4.38 -1.49 -5.55
C ILE A 9 5.77 -1.35 -4.94
N ASP A 10 6.44 -0.25 -5.29
CA ASP A 10 7.76 0.09 -4.79
C ASP A 10 7.64 1.31 -3.90
N TYR A 11 8.39 1.34 -2.82
CA TYR A 11 8.40 2.51 -1.94
C TYR A 11 9.69 2.54 -1.13
N LEU A 12 9.92 3.67 -0.48
CA LEU A 12 11.02 3.79 0.47
C LEU A 12 10.44 3.85 1.87
N LEU A 13 11.03 3.07 2.78
CA LEU A 13 10.69 3.15 4.19
C LEU A 13 11.94 3.62 4.93
N HIS A 14 11.89 4.86 5.43
CA HIS A 14 13.04 5.50 6.06
C HIS A 14 14.26 5.43 5.15
N GLY A 15 14.05 5.63 3.86
CA GLY A 15 15.11 5.62 2.87
C GLY A 15 15.53 4.24 2.37
N THR A 16 14.93 3.18 2.90
CA THR A 16 15.26 1.82 2.47
C THR A 16 14.24 1.36 1.43
N ALA A 17 14.74 0.88 0.31
CA ALA A 17 13.86 0.44 -0.79
C ALA A 17 13.12 -0.83 -0.42
N LYS A 18 11.82 -0.82 -0.66
CA LYS A 18 10.95 -1.96 -0.44
C LYS A 18 10.11 -2.17 -1.68
N SER A 19 9.68 -3.41 -1.88
CA SER A 19 8.87 -3.75 -3.03
C SER A 19 8.03 -4.96 -2.70
N PHE A 20 6.80 -4.99 -3.21
CA PHE A 20 5.94 -6.13 -3.01
C PHE A 20 4.91 -6.21 -4.13
N ILE A 21 4.23 -7.34 -4.22
CA ILE A 21 3.23 -7.58 -5.25
C ILE A 21 1.89 -7.77 -4.58
N ILE A 22 0.87 -7.14 -5.14
CA ILE A 22 -0.48 -7.28 -4.61
C ILE A 22 -1.44 -7.58 -5.76
N ARG A 23 -2.46 -8.36 -5.45
CA ARG A 23 -3.51 -8.66 -6.40
C ARG A 23 -4.71 -7.76 -6.14
N ALA A 24 -5.17 -7.06 -7.16
CA ALA A 24 -6.31 -6.17 -7.04
C ALA A 24 -6.96 -6.02 -8.41
N GLU A 25 -8.21 -5.61 -8.42
CA GLU A 25 -8.90 -5.40 -9.68
C GLU A 25 -8.42 -4.13 -10.37
N HIS A 26 -8.06 -3.13 -9.61
CA HIS A 26 -7.48 -1.91 -10.14
C HIS A 26 -6.60 -1.27 -9.08
N MET A 27 -5.83 -0.28 -9.50
CA MET A 27 -4.89 0.39 -8.61
C MET A 27 -4.89 1.87 -8.96
N ASP A 28 -4.65 2.69 -7.96
CA ASP A 28 -4.40 4.11 -8.15
C ASP A 28 -3.41 4.59 -7.08
N ASN A 29 -3.05 5.86 -7.15
CA ASN A 29 -2.04 6.36 -6.24
C ASN A 29 -2.48 6.27 -4.78
N ALA A 30 -3.74 6.59 -4.50
CA ALA A 30 -4.24 6.53 -3.12
C ALA A 30 -4.14 5.12 -2.58
N GLN A 31 -4.51 4.13 -3.39
CA GLN A 31 -4.44 2.74 -2.97
C GLN A 31 -3.00 2.27 -2.82
N ALA A 32 -2.11 2.73 -3.72
CA ALA A 32 -0.71 2.34 -3.63
C ALA A 32 -0.09 2.84 -2.32
N TRP A 33 -0.38 4.08 -1.93
CA TRP A 33 0.08 4.61 -0.66
C TRP A 33 -0.46 3.82 0.52
N HIS A 34 -1.74 3.45 0.45
CA HIS A 34 -2.36 2.64 1.50
C HIS A 34 -1.68 1.27 1.62
N TRP A 35 -1.49 0.59 0.48
CA TRP A 35 -0.90 -0.74 0.51
C TRP A 35 0.56 -0.71 0.95
N ALA A 36 1.30 0.33 0.55
CA ALA A 36 2.67 0.48 1.03
C ALA A 36 2.69 0.63 2.55
N SER A 37 1.73 1.37 3.10
CA SER A 37 1.63 1.53 4.55
C SER A 37 1.31 0.21 5.23
N CYS A 38 0.45 -0.61 4.63
CA CYS A 38 0.14 -1.92 5.18
C CYS A 38 1.36 -2.83 5.16
N ASP A 39 2.10 -2.82 4.07
CA ASP A 39 3.31 -3.64 3.95
C ASP A 39 4.35 -3.21 4.97
N ALA A 40 4.45 -1.92 5.22
CA ALA A 40 5.40 -1.39 6.20
C ALA A 40 4.94 -1.61 7.65
N GLY A 41 3.72 -2.07 7.83
CA GLY A 41 3.19 -2.35 9.16
C GLY A 41 2.58 -1.17 9.86
N VAL A 42 2.43 -0.02 9.20
CA VAL A 42 1.87 1.17 9.83
C VAL A 42 0.40 1.36 9.52
N GLY A 43 -0.09 0.75 8.45
CA GLY A 43 -1.50 0.85 8.10
C GLY A 43 -2.29 -0.35 8.59
N ARG A 44 -2.03 -0.78 9.80
CA ARG A 44 -2.63 -2.02 10.29
C ARG A 44 -4.11 -1.83 10.59
N ILE A 45 -4.84 -2.89 10.30
CA ILE A 45 -6.26 -2.94 10.61
C ILE A 45 -6.42 -3.09 12.11
N GLY A 46 -7.51 -2.57 12.64
CA GLY A 46 -7.82 -2.73 14.04
C GLY A 46 -7.75 -4.20 14.43
N ARG A 47 -7.13 -4.47 15.55
CA ARG A 47 -6.75 -5.82 15.92
C ARG A 47 -7.94 -6.75 16.11
N PHE A 48 -9.10 -6.23 16.33
CA PHE A 48 -10.26 -7.05 16.57
C PHE A 48 -11.16 -7.22 15.36
N GLY A 49 -10.77 -6.60 14.27
CA GLY A 49 -11.58 -6.69 13.07
C GLY A 49 -12.92 -6.00 13.19
N LEU A 50 -13.13 -5.25 14.25
CA LEU A 50 -14.39 -4.54 14.46
C LEU A 50 -14.38 -3.16 13.84
N GLU A 51 -13.21 -2.63 13.60
CA GLU A 51 -13.08 -1.30 13.03
C GLU A 51 -13.02 -1.39 11.53
N LYS A 52 -13.59 -0.40 10.90
CA LYS A 52 -13.51 -0.33 9.45
C LYS A 52 -12.09 0.00 9.04
N VAL A 53 -11.66 -0.64 7.95
CA VAL A 53 -10.36 -0.36 7.37
C VAL A 53 -10.43 1.00 6.71
N LYS A 54 -9.55 1.90 7.12
CA LYS A 54 -9.45 3.21 6.50
C LYS A 54 -8.22 3.26 5.63
N LEU A 55 -8.34 3.93 4.49
CA LEU A 55 -7.17 4.12 3.65
C LEU A 55 -6.20 5.05 4.37
N VAL A 56 -4.94 4.67 4.36
CA VAL A 56 -3.89 5.52 4.90
C VAL A 56 -3.56 6.56 3.83
N SER A 57 -3.69 7.82 4.20
CA SER A 57 -3.43 8.91 3.25
C SER A 57 -1.95 9.10 3.05
N LYS A 58 -1.60 9.77 1.94
CA LYS A 58 -0.20 10.07 1.66
C LYS A 58 0.47 10.86 2.79
N PRO A 59 -0.15 11.95 3.31
CA PRO A 59 0.48 12.66 4.42
C PRO A 59 0.72 11.79 5.65
N MET A 60 -0.22 10.89 5.95
CA MET A 60 -0.06 10.02 7.09
C MET A 60 1.06 9.01 6.85
N ALA A 61 1.12 8.44 5.65
CA ALA A 61 2.18 7.49 5.32
C ALA A 61 3.55 8.18 5.40
N GLU A 62 3.64 9.43 4.94
CA GLU A 62 4.90 10.15 4.99
C GLU A 62 5.36 10.39 6.42
N ARG A 63 4.42 10.55 7.34
CA ARG A 63 4.77 10.70 8.75
C ARG A 63 5.46 9.47 9.30
N TYR A 64 5.18 8.32 8.74
CA TYR A 64 5.80 7.07 9.18
C TYR A 64 7.03 6.71 8.37
N GLY A 65 7.50 7.64 7.55
CA GLY A 65 8.73 7.43 6.80
C GLY A 65 8.58 6.78 5.45
N ILE A 66 7.34 6.70 4.94
CA ILE A 66 7.08 6.11 3.64
C ILE A 66 7.11 7.20 2.58
N THR A 67 7.96 7.03 1.58
CA THR A 67 8.10 7.98 0.48
C THR A 67 8.29 7.24 -0.83
N GLU A 68 8.25 7.97 -1.94
CA GLU A 68 8.56 7.45 -3.27
C GLU A 68 7.73 6.22 -3.59
N VAL A 69 6.42 6.30 -3.37
CA VAL A 69 5.53 5.19 -3.68
C VAL A 69 5.21 5.20 -5.17
N HIS A 70 5.51 4.09 -5.82
CA HIS A 70 5.23 3.91 -7.25
C HIS A 70 4.59 2.55 -7.45
N TRP A 71 3.78 2.44 -8.47
CA TRP A 71 3.14 1.17 -8.78
C TRP A 71 3.06 0.96 -10.27
N ARG A 72 2.98 -0.30 -10.66
CA ARG A 72 2.80 -0.66 -12.05
C ARG A 72 2.09 -2.01 -12.11
N GLN A 73 1.38 -2.23 -13.19
CA GLN A 73 0.74 -3.50 -13.42
C GLN A 73 1.78 -4.50 -13.92
N SER A 74 1.77 -5.70 -13.35
CA SER A 74 2.68 -6.76 -13.72
C SER A 74 1.92 -7.78 -14.55
N GLY A 75 2.46 -8.08 -15.70
CA GLY A 75 1.86 -9.05 -16.58
C GLY A 75 0.63 -8.55 -17.29
#